data_971b62ae5c9f7408b0528183438e5cac
#
_entry.id   971b62ae5c9f7408b0528183438e5cac
#
_cell.length_a   1.000
_cell.length_b   1.000
_cell.length_c   1.000
_cell.angle_alpha   90.00
_cell.angle_beta   90.00
_cell.angle_gamma   90.00
#
_symmetry.space_group_name_H-M   'P 1'
#
loop_
_entity.id
_entity.type
_entity.pdbx_description
1 polymer ?
#
loop_
_entity_poly.entity_id
_entity_poly.type
_entity_poly.pdbx_seq_one_letter_code
_entity_poly.pdbx_strand_id
1 'polypeptide(L)'
;MAFGINPLTNHHPWVITFIYGVVMRIGRYISDNFGIFMIVAIFTVIEILCYASVCNSLKKWGASKKVYIGTLVFFSVVPAFGGYAQAVIKDNIFTALLALFFIIYIDICIQHGKNIEIKKMVILFLVGMMVCLSRNNGVYIVIPSMVCLTLYVQKERSRYVILLICLMVCYQGLEGYVAPQLGVEKGSVKEVLSIPFQQTARYIKEYPEEVTLKEKKSYK
;
A
#
# COMPACT_ATOMS: atom_id res chain seq x y z
N MET A 1 -13.49 -12.89 9.35
CA MET A 1 -12.11 -13.32 9.17
C MET A 1 -11.16 -12.81 10.27
N ALA A 2 -11.14 -11.56 10.64
CA ALA A 2 -10.16 -11.03 11.61
C ALA A 2 -10.35 -11.43 13.09
N PHE A 3 -11.44 -12.07 13.48
CA PHE A 3 -11.76 -12.32 14.91
C PHE A 3 -12.47 -13.63 15.18
N GLY A 4 -12.13 -14.70 14.47
CA GLY A 4 -12.83 -15.90 14.86
C GLY A 4 -12.27 -17.14 14.26
N ILE A 5 -12.07 -17.89 13.56
CA ILE A 5 -11.90 -19.31 13.34
C ILE A 5 -10.61 -19.67 12.57
N ASN A 6 -10.04 -18.71 11.82
CA ASN A 6 -8.83 -18.94 11.06
C ASN A 6 -7.70 -18.01 11.51
N PRO A 7 -6.46 -18.48 11.57
CA PRO A 7 -5.30 -17.64 11.87
C PRO A 7 -5.20 -16.52 10.85
N LEU A 8 -4.73 -15.36 11.30
CA LEU A 8 -4.40 -14.23 10.42
C LEU A 8 -3.21 -14.65 9.56
N THR A 9 -3.42 -14.81 8.26
CA THR A 9 -2.32 -15.06 7.33
C THR A 9 -1.85 -13.76 6.70
N ASN A 10 -0.54 -13.59 6.48
CA ASN A 10 0.04 -12.43 5.81
C ASN A 10 -0.18 -12.43 4.28
N HIS A 11 -1.11 -13.24 3.79
CA HIS A 11 -1.61 -13.16 2.41
C HIS A 11 -2.26 -11.79 2.12
N HIS A 12 -3.00 -11.28 3.09
CA HIS A 12 -3.44 -9.90 3.12
C HIS A 12 -2.64 -9.14 4.18
N PRO A 13 -2.16 -7.91 3.91
CA PRO A 13 -1.45 -7.11 4.89
C PRO A 13 -2.23 -7.05 6.20
N TRP A 14 -1.65 -7.62 7.24
CA TRP A 14 -2.35 -7.84 8.51
C TRP A 14 -2.83 -6.53 9.16
N VAL A 15 -2.09 -5.42 8.96
CA VAL A 15 -2.46 -4.10 9.50
C VAL A 15 -3.78 -3.60 8.90
N ILE A 16 -3.93 -3.68 7.57
CA ILE A 16 -5.19 -3.28 6.90
C ILE A 16 -6.32 -4.22 7.30
N THR A 17 -6.05 -5.52 7.38
CA THR A 17 -7.02 -6.51 7.84
C THR A 17 -7.46 -6.22 9.29
N PHE A 18 -6.53 -5.83 10.15
CA PHE A 18 -6.83 -5.44 11.53
C PHE A 18 -7.70 -4.17 11.58
N ILE A 19 -7.36 -3.14 10.79
CA ILE A 19 -8.16 -1.90 10.71
C ILE A 19 -9.58 -2.21 10.25
N TYR A 20 -9.74 -3.00 9.19
CA TYR A 20 -11.06 -3.45 8.72
C TYR A 20 -11.81 -4.20 9.81
N GLY A 21 -11.15 -5.09 10.53
CA GLY A 21 -11.73 -5.84 11.63
C GLY A 21 -12.24 -4.97 12.77
N VAL A 22 -11.47 -3.94 13.16
CA VAL A 22 -11.87 -2.99 14.21
C VAL A 22 -13.09 -2.19 13.76
N VAL A 23 -13.06 -1.59 12.57
CA VAL A 23 -14.17 -0.79 12.04
C VAL A 23 -15.43 -1.65 11.89
N MET A 24 -15.27 -2.87 11.35
CA MET A 24 -16.38 -3.82 11.21
C MET A 24 -16.98 -4.18 12.57
N ARG A 25 -16.15 -4.42 13.59
CA ARG A 25 -16.62 -4.74 14.95
C ARG A 25 -17.43 -3.60 15.56
N ILE A 26 -17.00 -2.36 15.36
CA ILE A 26 -17.73 -1.17 15.82
C ILE A 26 -19.07 -1.08 15.05
N GLY A 27 -19.06 -1.23 13.75
CA GLY A 27 -20.29 -1.14 12.94
C GLY A 27 -21.32 -2.22 13.23
N ARG A 28 -20.88 -3.41 13.64
CA ARG A 28 -21.75 -4.55 14.02
C ARG A 28 -22.63 -4.28 15.24
N TYR A 29 -22.32 -3.29 16.05
CA TYR A 29 -23.25 -2.88 17.12
C TYR A 29 -24.61 -2.40 16.57
N ILE A 30 -24.64 -1.97 15.29
CA ILE A 30 -25.86 -1.55 14.59
C ILE A 30 -26.29 -2.64 13.63
N SER A 31 -25.45 -3.00 12.65
CA SER A 31 -25.65 -4.09 11.71
C SER A 31 -24.38 -4.44 10.93
N ASP A 32 -24.29 -5.62 10.33
CA ASP A 32 -23.19 -6.01 9.44
C ASP A 32 -23.07 -5.06 8.22
N ASN A 33 -24.19 -4.68 7.64
CA ASN A 33 -24.22 -3.73 6.52
C ASN A 33 -23.69 -2.35 6.91
N PHE A 34 -24.00 -1.89 8.12
CA PHE A 34 -23.46 -0.64 8.64
C PHE A 34 -21.94 -0.71 8.88
N GLY A 35 -21.43 -1.85 9.31
CA GLY A 35 -19.97 -2.07 9.44
C GLY A 35 -19.26 -1.96 8.09
N ILE A 36 -19.79 -2.56 7.03
CA ILE A 36 -19.27 -2.45 5.67
C ILE A 36 -19.35 -1.01 5.18
N PHE A 37 -20.49 -0.35 5.38
CA PHE A 37 -20.67 1.06 5.02
C PHE A 37 -19.63 1.96 5.70
N MET A 38 -19.36 1.78 6.99
CA MET A 38 -18.34 2.53 7.70
C MET A 38 -16.94 2.37 7.09
N ILE A 39 -16.55 1.12 6.75
CA ILE A 39 -15.27 0.87 6.11
C ILE A 39 -15.18 1.64 4.80
N VAL A 40 -16.17 1.46 3.92
CA VAL A 40 -16.23 2.13 2.61
C VAL A 40 -16.18 3.65 2.79
N ALA A 41 -17.00 4.22 3.67
CA ALA A 41 -17.07 5.66 3.88
C ALA A 41 -15.72 6.25 4.38
N ILE A 42 -15.09 5.61 5.38
CA ILE A 42 -13.81 6.08 5.93
C ILE A 42 -12.72 6.04 4.85
N PHE A 43 -12.60 4.94 4.12
CA PHE A 43 -11.55 4.79 3.10
C PHE A 43 -11.81 5.71 1.90
N THR A 44 -13.06 5.87 1.46
CA THR A 44 -13.41 6.83 0.40
C THR A 44 -13.03 8.27 0.79
N VAL A 45 -13.29 8.69 2.04
CA VAL A 45 -12.87 10.02 2.51
C VAL A 45 -11.34 10.17 2.47
N ILE A 46 -10.60 9.15 2.92
CA ILE A 46 -9.13 9.18 2.87
C ILE A 46 -8.65 9.28 1.41
N GLU A 47 -9.23 8.51 0.49
CA GLU A 47 -8.89 8.55 -0.94
C GLU A 47 -9.15 9.93 -1.55
N ILE A 48 -10.32 10.52 -1.28
CA ILE A 48 -10.66 11.87 -1.74
C ILE A 48 -9.65 12.89 -1.23
N LEU A 49 -9.27 12.83 0.05
CA LEU A 49 -8.28 13.73 0.63
C LEU A 49 -6.89 13.54 -0.01
N CYS A 50 -6.49 12.31 -0.30
CA CYS A 50 -5.23 12.02 -0.99
C CYS A 50 -5.24 12.59 -2.41
N TYR A 51 -6.27 12.34 -3.22
CA TYR A 51 -6.36 12.84 -4.59
C TYR A 51 -6.56 14.37 -4.65
N ALA A 52 -7.29 14.95 -3.72
CA ALA A 52 -7.38 16.41 -3.59
C ALA A 52 -6.01 17.02 -3.27
N SER A 53 -5.19 16.35 -2.46
CA SER A 53 -3.81 16.77 -2.17
C SER A 53 -2.92 16.73 -3.42
N VAL A 54 -3.14 15.76 -4.34
CA VAL A 54 -2.50 15.74 -5.66
C VAL A 54 -2.80 17.00 -6.44
N CYS A 55 -4.09 17.33 -6.59
CA CYS A 55 -4.53 18.51 -7.35
C CYS A 55 -4.00 19.81 -6.74
N ASN A 56 -4.02 19.90 -5.40
CA ASN A 56 -3.50 21.08 -4.69
C ASN A 56 -1.99 21.24 -4.86
N SER A 57 -1.23 20.14 -4.85
CA SER A 57 0.21 20.17 -5.04
C SER A 57 0.60 20.58 -6.46
N LEU A 58 -0.11 20.11 -7.48
CA LEU A 58 0.08 20.55 -8.86
C LEU A 58 -0.11 22.09 -8.99
N LYS A 59 -1.16 22.62 -8.36
CA LYS A 59 -1.38 24.07 -8.30
C LYS A 59 -0.23 24.80 -7.61
N LYS A 60 0.21 24.28 -6.46
CA LYS A 60 1.33 24.84 -5.68
C LYS A 60 2.64 24.84 -6.46
N TRP A 61 2.89 23.84 -7.29
CA TRP A 61 4.09 23.72 -8.13
C TRP A 61 4.01 24.57 -9.41
N GLY A 62 2.96 25.36 -9.59
CA GLY A 62 2.82 26.27 -10.71
C GLY A 62 2.25 25.64 -11.97
N ALA A 63 1.63 24.47 -11.87
CA ALA A 63 0.93 23.86 -12.99
C ALA A 63 -0.20 24.78 -13.51
N SER A 64 -0.42 24.80 -14.83
CA SER A 64 -1.47 25.60 -15.43
C SER A 64 -2.87 25.18 -14.92
N LYS A 65 -3.82 26.15 -14.93
CA LYS A 65 -5.21 25.88 -14.52
C LYS A 65 -5.81 24.67 -15.24
N LYS A 66 -5.49 24.48 -16.51
CA LYS A 66 -5.96 23.34 -17.31
C LYS A 66 -5.47 22.01 -16.76
N VAL A 67 -4.23 21.94 -16.28
CA VAL A 67 -3.62 20.70 -15.75
C VAL A 67 -4.26 20.28 -14.44
N TYR A 68 -4.28 21.16 -13.42
CA TYR A 68 -4.82 20.74 -12.13
C TYR A 68 -6.36 20.55 -12.14
N ILE A 69 -7.09 21.31 -12.96
CA ILE A 69 -8.53 21.05 -13.17
C ILE A 69 -8.74 19.77 -13.97
N GLY A 70 -7.95 19.55 -15.03
CA GLY A 70 -7.99 18.29 -15.79
C GLY A 70 -7.73 17.07 -14.90
N THR A 71 -6.77 17.17 -13.99
CA THR A 71 -6.49 16.10 -12.99
C THR A 71 -7.65 15.90 -12.02
N LEU A 72 -8.28 16.97 -11.56
CA LEU A 72 -9.48 16.89 -10.71
C LEU A 72 -10.64 16.20 -11.44
N VAL A 73 -10.90 16.62 -12.69
CA VAL A 73 -11.94 16.00 -13.54
C VAL A 73 -11.60 14.52 -13.79
N PHE A 74 -10.34 14.19 -14.06
CA PHE A 74 -9.89 12.82 -14.24
C PHE A 74 -10.22 11.94 -13.02
N PHE A 75 -9.86 12.35 -11.82
CA PHE A 75 -10.19 11.58 -10.60
C PHE A 75 -11.69 11.51 -10.33
N SER A 76 -12.47 12.53 -10.75
CA SER A 76 -13.91 12.59 -10.49
C SER A 76 -14.74 11.80 -11.51
N VAL A 77 -14.30 11.72 -12.77
CA VAL A 77 -15.09 11.18 -13.88
C VAL A 77 -14.69 9.77 -14.27
N VAL A 78 -13.42 9.40 -14.09
CA VAL A 78 -12.95 8.05 -14.45
C VAL A 78 -13.61 7.02 -13.52
N PRO A 79 -14.42 6.08 -14.06
CA PRO A 79 -15.23 5.16 -13.25
C PRO A 79 -14.40 4.25 -12.34
N ALA A 80 -13.13 4.02 -12.69
CA ALA A 80 -12.24 3.20 -11.88
C ALA A 80 -12.09 3.74 -10.46
N PHE A 81 -11.92 5.06 -10.26
CA PHE A 81 -11.77 5.64 -8.92
C PHE A 81 -13.05 5.50 -8.09
N GLY A 82 -14.21 5.87 -8.64
CA GLY A 82 -15.49 5.73 -7.94
C GLY A 82 -15.93 4.27 -7.75
N GLY A 83 -15.66 3.41 -8.73
CA GLY A 83 -15.99 1.97 -8.65
C GLY A 83 -15.14 1.25 -7.60
N TYR A 84 -13.85 1.53 -7.57
CA TYR A 84 -12.96 0.96 -6.55
C TYR A 84 -13.23 1.54 -5.15
N ALA A 85 -13.59 2.81 -5.00
CA ALA A 85 -13.90 3.43 -3.71
C ALA A 85 -15.03 2.70 -2.96
N GLN A 86 -15.98 2.09 -3.69
CA GLN A 86 -17.08 1.32 -3.11
C GLN A 86 -16.68 -0.13 -2.73
N ALA A 87 -15.51 -0.58 -3.11
CA ALA A 87 -15.05 -1.92 -2.85
C ALA A 87 -14.15 -1.97 -1.60
N VAL A 88 -14.37 -2.96 -0.74
CA VAL A 88 -13.50 -3.20 0.43
C VAL A 88 -12.24 -3.95 -0.04
N ILE A 89 -11.38 -3.24 -0.79
CA ILE A 89 -10.15 -3.78 -1.37
C ILE A 89 -8.95 -2.97 -0.85
N LYS A 90 -7.91 -3.67 -0.42
CA LYS A 90 -6.66 -3.05 0.08
C LYS A 90 -5.94 -2.16 -0.95
N ASP A 91 -6.15 -2.46 -2.24
CA ASP A 91 -5.43 -1.80 -3.33
C ASP A 91 -5.86 -0.32 -3.52
N ASN A 92 -7.08 0.04 -3.13
CA ASN A 92 -7.55 1.42 -3.17
C ASN A 92 -6.76 2.34 -2.24
N ILE A 93 -6.75 1.98 -0.96
CA ILE A 93 -6.03 2.78 0.04
C ILE A 93 -4.53 2.80 -0.25
N PHE A 94 -3.97 1.68 -0.74
CA PHE A 94 -2.57 1.63 -1.17
C PHE A 94 -2.28 2.65 -2.27
N THR A 95 -3.12 2.71 -3.32
CA THR A 95 -2.92 3.62 -4.46
C THR A 95 -3.03 5.09 -4.03
N ALA A 96 -4.01 5.41 -3.18
CA ALA A 96 -4.20 6.75 -2.66
C ALA A 96 -3.03 7.21 -1.77
N LEU A 97 -2.57 6.35 -0.86
CA LEU A 97 -1.42 6.63 -0.01
C LEU A 97 -0.12 6.71 -0.80
N LEU A 98 0.04 5.89 -1.84
CA LEU A 98 1.19 5.94 -2.73
C LEU A 98 1.24 7.26 -3.51
N ALA A 99 0.10 7.73 -4.01
CA ALA A 99 0.01 9.03 -4.64
C ALA A 99 0.39 10.17 -3.67
N LEU A 100 -0.10 10.12 -2.43
CA LEU A 100 0.25 11.07 -1.39
C LEU A 100 1.75 11.01 -1.04
N PHE A 101 2.32 9.81 -0.94
CA PHE A 101 3.76 9.61 -0.70
C PHE A 101 4.59 10.30 -1.79
N PHE A 102 4.28 10.04 -3.06
CA PHE A 102 5.03 10.64 -4.17
C PHE A 102 4.88 12.16 -4.26
N ILE A 103 3.73 12.70 -3.89
CA ILE A 103 3.58 14.16 -3.83
C ILE A 103 4.50 14.80 -2.80
N ILE A 104 4.55 14.24 -1.58
CA ILE A 104 5.43 14.73 -0.53
C ILE A 104 6.90 14.57 -0.96
N TYR A 105 7.21 13.41 -1.55
CA TYR A 105 8.53 13.10 -2.10
C TYR A 105 8.98 14.13 -3.15
N ILE A 106 8.14 14.37 -4.16
CA ILE A 106 8.42 15.33 -5.24
C ILE A 106 8.56 16.76 -4.67
N ASP A 107 7.70 17.14 -3.72
CA ASP A 107 7.79 18.47 -3.09
C ASP A 107 9.11 18.66 -2.33
N ILE A 108 9.67 17.61 -1.74
CA ILE A 108 11.00 17.62 -1.13
C ILE A 108 12.09 17.70 -2.20
N CYS A 109 11.95 16.99 -3.31
CA CYS A 109 12.88 17.02 -4.43
C CYS A 109 12.95 18.42 -5.06
N ILE A 110 11.80 19.08 -5.29
CA ILE A 110 11.73 20.45 -5.82
C ILE A 110 12.45 21.43 -4.90
N GLN A 111 12.36 21.26 -3.60
CA GLN A 111 13.06 22.08 -2.61
C GLN A 111 14.53 21.66 -2.40
N HIS A 112 15.03 20.68 -3.18
CA HIS A 112 16.37 20.11 -3.01
C HIS A 112 16.67 19.65 -1.57
N GLY A 113 15.63 19.23 -0.84
CA GLY A 113 15.73 18.83 0.57
C GLY A 113 16.13 19.94 1.55
N LYS A 114 16.13 21.21 1.11
CA LYS A 114 16.53 22.34 1.96
C LYS A 114 15.35 22.89 2.76
N ASN A 115 15.60 23.26 4.03
CA ASN A 115 14.62 23.92 4.88
C ASN A 115 13.30 23.14 5.00
N ILE A 116 13.36 21.82 4.94
CA ILE A 116 12.17 20.97 5.09
C ILE A 116 11.78 20.93 6.57
N GLU A 117 10.55 21.33 6.84
CA GLU A 117 10.00 21.27 8.20
C GLU A 117 9.98 19.83 8.72
N ILE A 118 10.28 19.64 9.99
CA ILE A 118 10.20 18.33 10.66
C ILE A 118 8.83 17.70 10.48
N LYS A 119 7.75 18.51 10.55
CA LYS A 119 6.39 18.05 10.31
C LYS A 119 6.24 17.32 8.98
N LYS A 120 6.83 17.84 7.91
CA LYS A 120 6.78 17.22 6.57
C LYS A 120 7.56 15.91 6.51
N MET A 121 8.69 15.83 7.20
CA MET A 121 9.46 14.58 7.32
C MET A 121 8.69 13.51 8.09
N VAL A 122 8.01 13.89 9.18
CA VAL A 122 7.14 12.99 9.95
C VAL A 122 5.98 12.50 9.08
N ILE A 123 5.36 13.37 8.30
CA ILE A 123 4.28 12.97 7.38
C ILE A 123 4.80 12.01 6.32
N LEU A 124 5.98 12.28 5.72
CA LEU A 124 6.62 11.36 4.76
C LEU A 124 6.86 9.98 5.39
N PHE A 125 7.37 9.95 6.62
CA PHE A 125 7.58 8.72 7.37
C PHE A 125 6.26 7.96 7.59
N LEU A 126 5.24 8.61 8.13
CA LEU A 126 3.96 7.99 8.43
C LEU A 126 3.26 7.47 7.18
N VAL A 127 3.23 8.28 6.11
CA VAL A 127 2.64 7.87 4.84
C VAL A 127 3.44 6.74 4.21
N GLY A 128 4.77 6.82 4.21
CA GLY A 128 5.64 5.73 3.74
C GLY A 128 5.43 4.42 4.49
N MET A 129 5.31 4.48 5.82
CA MET A 129 4.96 3.33 6.65
C MET A 129 3.59 2.76 6.29
N MET A 130 2.58 3.61 6.14
CA MET A 130 1.23 3.15 5.73
C MET A 130 1.23 2.53 4.33
N VAL A 131 2.01 3.04 3.38
CA VAL A 131 2.20 2.40 2.07
C VAL A 131 2.83 1.01 2.21
N CYS A 132 3.89 0.86 3.02
CA CYS A 132 4.53 -0.44 3.26
C CYS A 132 3.57 -1.44 3.92
N LEU A 133 2.73 -0.97 4.88
CA LEU A 133 1.81 -1.80 5.65
C LEU A 133 0.47 -2.05 4.95
N SER A 134 0.13 -1.28 3.91
CA SER A 134 -1.10 -1.49 3.13
C SER A 134 -0.96 -2.56 2.05
N ARG A 135 0.27 -2.81 1.59
CA ARG A 135 0.57 -3.85 0.59
C ARG A 135 1.99 -4.38 0.76
N ASN A 136 2.17 -5.69 0.76
CA ASN A 136 3.48 -6.33 0.93
C ASN A 136 4.53 -5.83 -0.10
N ASN A 137 4.08 -5.42 -1.29
CA ASN A 137 4.97 -4.86 -2.32
C ASN A 137 5.31 -3.37 -2.10
N GLY A 138 4.65 -2.69 -1.17
CA GLY A 138 4.89 -1.27 -0.87
C GLY A 138 6.32 -0.99 -0.44
N VAL A 139 6.92 -1.90 0.31
CA VAL A 139 8.31 -1.79 0.79
C VAL A 139 9.30 -1.70 -0.37
N TYR A 140 9.07 -2.43 -1.47
CA TYR A 140 9.92 -2.42 -2.66
C TYR A 140 9.82 -1.12 -3.48
N ILE A 141 8.83 -0.29 -3.20
CA ILE A 141 8.69 1.04 -3.80
C ILE A 141 9.24 2.09 -2.85
N VAL A 142 8.83 2.08 -1.59
CA VAL A 142 9.17 3.11 -0.61
C VAL A 142 10.67 3.11 -0.28
N ILE A 143 11.26 1.95 0.01
CA ILE A 143 12.68 1.88 0.40
C ILE A 143 13.61 2.36 -0.71
N PRO A 144 13.53 1.88 -1.97
CA PRO A 144 14.36 2.41 -3.04
C PRO A 144 14.13 3.90 -3.30
N SER A 145 12.88 4.37 -3.22
CA SER A 145 12.58 5.80 -3.35
C SER A 145 13.26 6.64 -2.27
N MET A 146 13.24 6.17 -1.02
CA MET A 146 13.91 6.84 0.09
C MET A 146 15.44 6.80 -0.04
N VAL A 147 16.01 5.71 -0.55
CA VAL A 147 17.45 5.63 -0.90
C VAL A 147 17.78 6.68 -1.98
N CYS A 148 17.00 6.74 -3.07
CA CYS A 148 17.19 7.74 -4.10
C CYS A 148 17.11 9.18 -3.54
N LEU A 149 16.16 9.43 -2.64
CA LEU A 149 16.01 10.73 -1.99
C LEU A 149 17.26 11.09 -1.15
N THR A 150 17.79 10.13 -0.38
CA THR A 150 19.00 10.35 0.43
C THR A 150 20.23 10.60 -0.43
N LEU A 151 20.31 10.00 -1.60
CA LEU A 151 21.40 10.22 -2.56
C LEU A 151 21.25 11.59 -3.27
N TYR A 152 20.03 11.98 -3.59
CA TYR A 152 19.72 13.23 -4.27
C TYR A 152 19.96 14.45 -3.37
N VAL A 153 19.57 14.39 -2.10
CA VAL A 153 19.71 15.49 -1.15
C VAL A 153 21.14 15.59 -0.63
N GLN A 154 21.82 16.68 -0.98
CA GLN A 154 23.21 16.91 -0.52
C GLN A 154 23.28 17.60 0.85
N LYS A 155 22.41 18.61 1.08
CA LYS A 155 22.31 19.27 2.39
C LYS A 155 21.35 18.50 3.29
N GLU A 156 21.69 18.40 4.58
CA GLU A 156 20.88 17.70 5.60
C GLU A 156 20.66 16.19 5.31
N ARG A 157 21.53 15.58 4.48
CA ARG A 157 21.46 14.15 4.11
C ARG A 157 21.27 13.23 5.33
N SER A 158 21.93 13.56 6.45
CA SER A 158 21.84 12.78 7.68
C SER A 158 20.41 12.61 8.17
N ARG A 159 19.55 13.63 8.05
CA ARG A 159 18.12 13.54 8.44
C ARG A 159 17.37 12.51 7.60
N TYR A 160 17.64 12.44 6.30
CA TYR A 160 16.99 11.47 5.39
C TYR A 160 17.51 10.06 5.59
N VAL A 161 18.80 9.91 5.91
CA VAL A 161 19.39 8.63 6.30
C VAL A 161 18.74 8.12 7.58
N ILE A 162 18.62 8.97 8.60
CA ILE A 162 17.95 8.61 9.86
C ILE A 162 16.49 8.22 9.58
N LEU A 163 15.77 8.99 8.76
CA LEU A 163 14.39 8.69 8.40
C LEU A 163 14.26 7.34 7.70
N LEU A 164 15.16 7.03 6.76
CA LEU A 164 15.20 5.72 6.08
C LEU A 164 15.47 4.60 7.07
N ILE A 165 16.47 4.74 7.95
CA ILE A 165 16.80 3.74 8.98
C ILE A 165 15.61 3.54 9.92
N CYS A 166 14.99 4.61 10.41
CA CYS A 166 13.80 4.52 11.26
C CYS A 166 12.66 3.78 10.55
N LEU A 167 12.43 4.08 9.25
CA LEU A 167 11.39 3.40 8.47
C LEU A 167 11.68 1.91 8.36
N MET A 168 12.91 1.53 8.04
CA MET A 168 13.32 0.12 7.96
C MET A 168 13.18 -0.60 9.30
N VAL A 169 13.66 0.02 10.39
CA VAL A 169 13.60 -0.58 11.73
C VAL A 169 12.15 -0.74 12.19
N CYS A 170 11.32 0.30 12.01
CA CYS A 170 9.90 0.22 12.37
C CYS A 170 9.15 -0.83 11.54
N TYR A 171 9.39 -0.89 10.22
CA TYR A 171 8.79 -1.90 9.36
C TYR A 171 9.19 -3.33 9.77
N GLN A 172 10.49 -3.57 9.98
CA GLN A 172 10.98 -4.87 10.43
C GLN A 172 10.50 -5.21 11.85
N GLY A 173 10.39 -4.24 12.73
CA GLY A 173 9.83 -4.45 14.08
C GLY A 173 8.37 -4.86 14.03
N LEU A 174 7.56 -4.24 13.16
CA LEU A 174 6.15 -4.60 12.98
C LEU A 174 5.99 -5.97 12.33
N GLU A 175 6.68 -6.24 11.22
CA GLU A 175 6.53 -7.50 10.48
C GLU A 175 7.28 -8.67 11.15
N GLY A 176 8.45 -8.42 11.74
CA GLY A 176 9.29 -9.47 12.30
C GLY A 176 9.01 -9.79 13.77
N TYR A 177 8.50 -8.83 14.55
CA TYR A 177 8.28 -9.00 15.98
C TYR A 177 6.78 -8.94 16.34
N VAL A 178 6.07 -7.89 15.91
CA VAL A 178 4.68 -7.70 16.33
C VAL A 178 3.74 -8.67 15.62
N ALA A 179 3.89 -8.86 14.31
CA ALA A 179 3.02 -9.75 13.53
C ALA A 179 3.04 -11.21 14.06
N PRO A 180 4.20 -11.84 14.33
CA PRO A 180 4.23 -13.18 14.91
C PRO A 180 3.58 -13.28 16.29
N GLN A 181 3.73 -12.25 17.15
CA GLN A 181 3.08 -12.24 18.48
C GLN A 181 1.55 -12.16 18.39
N LEU A 182 1.04 -11.55 17.33
CA LEU A 182 -0.40 -11.51 17.04
C LEU A 182 -0.91 -12.80 16.36
N GLY A 183 -0.05 -13.81 16.20
CA GLY A 183 -0.42 -15.05 15.53
C GLY A 183 -0.59 -14.93 14.02
N VAL A 184 0.06 -13.93 13.40
CA VAL A 184 0.05 -13.76 11.94
C VAL A 184 1.00 -14.78 11.30
N GLU A 185 0.43 -15.74 10.58
CA GLU A 185 1.21 -16.72 9.84
C GLU A 185 1.79 -16.10 8.55
N LYS A 186 3.03 -16.42 8.24
CA LYS A 186 3.67 -15.98 6.99
C LYS A 186 2.95 -16.60 5.80
N GLY A 187 2.62 -15.78 4.79
CA GLY A 187 2.07 -16.25 3.52
C GLY A 187 2.97 -17.30 2.88
N SER A 188 2.38 -18.29 2.23
CA SER A 188 3.15 -19.36 1.61
C SER A 188 3.86 -18.87 0.35
N VAL A 189 5.07 -19.39 0.08
CA VAL A 189 5.81 -19.11 -1.16
C VAL A 189 5.00 -19.50 -2.40
N LYS A 190 4.09 -20.46 -2.28
CA LYS A 190 3.16 -20.89 -3.35
C LYS A 190 2.26 -19.77 -3.85
N GLU A 191 1.92 -18.80 -3.00
CA GLU A 191 1.08 -17.66 -3.36
C GLU A 191 1.83 -16.65 -4.24
N VAL A 192 3.11 -16.43 -3.97
CA VAL A 192 3.98 -15.56 -4.77
C VAL A 192 4.17 -16.14 -6.17
N LEU A 193 4.23 -17.47 -6.27
CA LEU A 193 4.42 -18.23 -7.50
C LEU A 193 3.11 -18.72 -8.12
N SER A 194 1.96 -18.16 -7.72
CA SER A 194 0.65 -18.62 -8.18
C SER A 194 0.51 -18.60 -9.71
N ILE A 195 1.00 -17.56 -10.39
CA ILE A 195 0.95 -17.46 -11.86
C ILE A 195 1.83 -18.51 -12.52
N PRO A 196 3.14 -18.65 -12.20
CA PRO A 196 3.95 -19.75 -12.71
C PRO A 196 3.33 -21.12 -12.46
N PHE A 197 2.84 -21.39 -11.25
CA PHE A 197 2.21 -22.67 -10.95
C PHE A 197 0.93 -22.94 -11.76
N GLN A 198 0.10 -21.93 -11.97
CA GLN A 198 -1.09 -22.07 -12.81
C GLN A 198 -0.73 -22.32 -14.28
N GLN A 199 0.27 -21.62 -14.81
CA GLN A 199 0.77 -21.83 -16.16
C GLN A 199 1.34 -23.23 -16.35
N THR A 200 2.16 -23.68 -15.40
CA THR A 200 2.71 -25.04 -15.41
C THR A 200 1.62 -26.10 -15.30
N ALA A 201 0.63 -25.90 -14.43
CA ALA A 201 -0.50 -26.80 -14.30
C ALA A 201 -1.35 -26.89 -15.58
N ARG A 202 -1.53 -25.75 -16.29
CA ARG A 202 -2.18 -25.71 -17.60
C ARG A 202 -1.38 -26.48 -18.65
N TYR A 203 -0.07 -26.22 -18.71
CA TYR A 203 0.82 -26.91 -19.65
C TYR A 203 0.78 -28.43 -19.45
N ILE A 204 0.89 -28.91 -18.20
CA ILE A 204 0.79 -30.35 -17.86
C ILE A 204 -0.56 -30.94 -18.27
N LYS A 205 -1.64 -30.16 -18.20
CA LYS A 205 -2.98 -30.58 -18.58
C LYS A 205 -3.17 -30.63 -20.09
N GLU A 206 -2.62 -29.67 -20.81
CA GLU A 206 -2.75 -29.54 -22.27
C GLU A 206 -1.79 -30.45 -23.03
N TYR A 207 -0.59 -30.68 -22.49
CA TYR A 207 0.48 -31.47 -23.11
C TYR A 207 0.99 -32.59 -22.17
N PRO A 208 0.13 -33.54 -21.78
CA PRO A 208 0.49 -34.59 -20.78
C PRO A 208 1.59 -35.54 -21.29
N GLU A 209 1.81 -35.60 -22.60
CA GLU A 209 2.81 -36.44 -23.28
C GLU A 209 4.22 -35.87 -23.21
N GLU A 210 4.35 -34.54 -23.10
CA GLU A 210 5.63 -33.84 -23.06
C GLU A 210 6.21 -33.79 -21.64
N VAL A 211 5.40 -34.12 -20.62
CA VAL A 211 5.79 -34.01 -19.20
C VAL A 211 6.33 -35.34 -18.69
N THR A 212 7.55 -35.34 -18.22
CA THR A 212 8.20 -36.52 -17.64
C THR A 212 7.55 -36.96 -16.32
N LEU A 213 7.64 -38.27 -16.00
CA LEU A 213 7.12 -38.81 -14.75
C LEU A 213 7.73 -38.15 -13.50
N LYS A 214 8.95 -37.63 -13.61
CA LYS A 214 9.66 -36.93 -12.54
C LYS A 214 9.06 -35.56 -12.28
N GLU A 215 8.69 -34.85 -13.31
CA GLU A 215 8.00 -33.56 -13.24
C GLU A 215 6.58 -33.73 -12.68
N LYS A 216 5.81 -34.73 -13.13
CA LYS A 216 4.48 -35.04 -12.58
C LYS A 216 4.49 -35.31 -11.07
N LYS A 217 5.57 -35.90 -10.53
CA LYS A 217 5.70 -36.14 -9.09
C LYS A 217 6.06 -34.87 -8.29
N SER A 218 6.71 -33.89 -8.90
CA SER A 218 7.10 -32.63 -8.25
C SER A 218 5.91 -31.69 -8.02
N TYR A 219 4.78 -31.94 -8.68
CA TYR A 219 3.56 -31.10 -8.62
C TYR A 219 2.39 -31.73 -7.84
N LYS A 220 2.61 -32.89 -7.24
CA LYS A 220 1.69 -33.48 -6.24
C LYS A 220 2.10 -33.07 -4.83
#